data_25de5af682063d3536416b1b8358689d
#
_entry.id   25de5af682063d3536416b1b8358689d
#
_cell.length_a   1.000
_cell.length_b   1.000
_cell.length_c   1.000
_cell.angle_alpha   90.00
_cell.angle_beta   90.00
_cell.angle_gamma   90.00
#
_symmetry.space_group_name_H-M   'P 1'
#
loop_
_entity.id
_entity.type
_entity.pdbx_description
1 polymer ?
#
loop_
_entity_poly.entity_id
_entity_poly.type
_entity_poly.pdbx_seq_one_letter_code
_entity_poly.pdbx_strand_id
1 'polypeptide(L)'
;MNCRFTDLRHKEVISACDGTRIGFIDDVIVDTKCATVVSIVIFGRPGFFSLVGKYQDYIIPWEKIDLIGEDTVIISCQTPKPVKKPKKPRFGAKF
;
A
#
# COMPACT_ATOMS: atom_id res chain seq x y z
N MET A 1 19.67 -7.05 -4.63
CA MET A 1 19.50 -6.82 -3.20
C MET A 1 18.13 -7.27 -2.77
N ASN A 2 18.04 -7.95 -1.65
CA ASN A 2 16.78 -8.52 -1.20
C ASN A 2 16.28 -7.82 0.03
N CYS A 3 14.96 -7.85 0.20
CA CYS A 3 14.29 -7.17 1.29
C CYS A 3 13.18 -8.08 1.79
N ARG A 4 13.08 -8.19 3.09
CA ARG A 4 11.99 -8.96 3.70
C ARG A 4 10.73 -8.13 3.74
N PHE A 5 9.60 -8.80 3.84
CA PHE A 5 8.33 -8.09 4.00
C PHE A 5 8.34 -7.19 5.24
N THR A 6 8.92 -7.67 6.32
CA THR A 6 9.04 -6.86 7.53
C THR A 6 9.84 -5.58 7.30
N ASP A 7 10.86 -5.66 6.45
CA ASP A 7 11.61 -4.46 6.09
C ASP A 7 10.77 -3.52 5.26
N LEU A 8 9.98 -4.06 4.34
CA LEU A 8 9.10 -3.28 3.50
C LEU A 8 8.08 -2.50 4.32
N ARG A 9 7.56 -3.11 5.36
CA ARG A 9 6.57 -2.47 6.22
C ARG A 9 7.08 -1.25 6.97
N HIS A 10 8.38 -1.13 7.10
CA HIS A 10 8.99 -0.01 7.79
C HIS A 10 9.36 1.13 6.85
N LYS A 11 9.10 0.97 5.56
CA LYS A 11 9.44 1.98 4.57
C LYS A 11 8.22 2.83 4.28
N GLU A 12 8.46 4.12 4.14
CA GLU A 12 7.39 5.06 3.83
C GLU A 12 7.24 5.19 2.33
N VAL A 13 6.00 5.18 1.86
CA VAL A 13 5.68 5.30 0.45
C VAL A 13 5.52 6.77 0.09
N ILE A 14 6.24 7.20 -0.93
CA ILE A 14 6.30 8.60 -1.33
C ILE A 14 6.07 8.68 -2.83
N SER A 15 5.25 9.64 -3.24
CA SER A 15 5.00 9.89 -4.65
C SER A 15 6.18 10.62 -5.27
N ALA A 16 6.61 10.16 -6.44
CA ALA A 16 7.77 10.74 -7.12
C ALA A 16 7.52 12.14 -7.64
N CYS A 17 6.27 12.47 -7.98
CA CYS A 17 5.97 13.75 -8.61
C CYS A 17 6.09 14.94 -7.69
N ASP A 18 5.54 14.83 -6.52
CA ASP A 18 5.40 15.98 -5.63
C ASP A 18 5.90 15.71 -4.23
N GLY A 19 6.46 14.53 -3.99
CA GLY A 19 6.95 14.19 -2.66
C GLY A 19 5.86 13.91 -1.65
N THR A 20 4.62 13.72 -2.09
CA THR A 20 3.53 13.43 -1.16
C THR A 20 3.80 12.13 -0.42
N ARG A 21 3.70 12.19 0.89
CA ARG A 21 3.90 11.02 1.75
C ARG A 21 2.56 10.32 1.88
N ILE A 22 2.51 9.10 1.36
CA ILE A 22 1.25 8.36 1.31
C ILE A 22 1.04 7.54 2.57
N GLY A 23 2.09 6.95 3.08
CA GLY A 23 1.99 6.17 4.30
C GLY A 23 2.94 4.99 4.26
N PHE A 24 2.76 4.07 5.21
CA PHE A 24 3.60 2.88 5.32
C PHE A 24 2.85 1.70 4.72
N ILE A 25 3.60 0.76 4.21
CA ILE A 25 3.01 -0.46 3.66
C ILE A 25 2.49 -1.31 4.81
N ASP A 26 1.20 -1.61 4.76
CA ASP A 26 0.57 -2.42 5.81
C ASP A 26 0.38 -3.86 5.38
N ASP A 27 0.25 -4.08 4.07
CA ASP A 27 -0.02 -5.41 3.56
C ASP A 27 0.38 -5.51 2.11
N VAL A 28 0.36 -6.70 1.57
CA VAL A 28 0.58 -6.94 0.14
C VAL A 28 -0.48 -7.89 -0.38
N ILE A 29 -0.77 -7.76 -1.65
CA ILE A 29 -1.67 -8.69 -2.33
C ILE A 29 -0.81 -9.60 -3.20
N VAL A 30 -0.99 -10.89 -3.02
CA VAL A 30 -0.20 -11.90 -3.72
C VAL A 30 -1.12 -12.73 -4.61
N ASP A 31 -0.71 -12.91 -5.85
CA ASP A 31 -1.38 -13.84 -6.75
C ASP A 31 -0.82 -15.23 -6.46
N THR A 32 -1.66 -16.08 -5.88
CA THR A 32 -1.21 -17.39 -5.46
C THR A 32 -1.02 -18.36 -6.62
N LYS A 33 -1.62 -18.09 -7.77
CA LYS A 33 -1.41 -18.91 -8.95
C LYS A 33 -0.03 -18.72 -9.55
N CYS A 34 0.42 -17.48 -9.58
CA CYS A 34 1.72 -17.12 -10.16
C CYS A 34 2.80 -16.95 -9.12
N ALA A 35 2.42 -16.96 -7.85
CA ALA A 35 3.34 -16.72 -6.74
C ALA A 35 4.06 -15.37 -6.89
N THR A 36 3.31 -14.34 -7.23
CA THR A 36 3.87 -13.01 -7.44
C THR A 36 3.11 -11.97 -6.63
N VAL A 37 3.81 -10.89 -6.28
CA VAL A 37 3.18 -9.76 -5.59
C VAL A 37 2.45 -8.92 -6.63
N VAL A 38 1.18 -8.65 -6.37
CA VAL A 38 0.34 -7.89 -7.29
C VAL A 38 0.31 -6.43 -6.92
N SER A 39 0.21 -6.14 -5.62
CA SER A 39 0.03 -4.77 -5.15
C SER A 39 0.51 -4.64 -3.71
N ILE A 40 0.77 -3.42 -3.30
CA ILE A 40 0.96 -3.09 -1.91
C ILE A 40 -0.29 -2.40 -1.39
N VAL A 41 -0.55 -2.52 -0.10
CA VAL A 41 -1.74 -1.97 0.54
C VAL A 41 -1.33 -1.05 1.67
N ILE A 42 -1.91 0.13 1.69
CA ILE A 42 -1.73 1.09 2.77
C ILE A 42 -3.09 1.29 3.42
N PHE A 43 -3.19 0.93 4.70
CA PHE A 43 -4.47 1.02 5.41
C PHE A 43 -4.84 2.47 5.65
N GLY A 44 -6.12 2.77 5.48
CA GLY A 44 -6.65 4.07 5.85
C GLY A 44 -6.63 4.22 7.36
N ARG A 45 -6.21 5.41 7.82
CA ARG A 45 -6.10 5.70 9.25
C ARG A 45 -6.74 7.04 9.56
N PRO A 46 -7.22 7.21 10.79
CA PRO A 46 -7.80 8.48 11.20
C PRO A 46 -6.76 9.60 11.09
N GLY A 47 -7.19 10.75 10.62
CA GLY A 47 -6.32 11.91 10.50
C GLY A 47 -5.35 11.87 9.34
N PHE A 48 -5.37 10.80 8.55
CA PHE A 48 -4.47 10.66 7.42
C PHE A 48 -5.33 10.58 6.14
N PHE A 49 -5.36 11.65 5.39
CA PHE A 49 -6.24 11.80 4.22
C PHE A 49 -7.72 11.66 4.53
N SER A 50 -8.10 11.56 5.77
CA SER A 50 -9.48 11.29 6.12
C SER A 50 -10.14 12.55 6.66
N LEU A 51 -10.37 13.48 5.77
CA LEU A 51 -10.98 14.74 6.16
C LEU A 51 -12.43 14.57 6.62
N VAL A 52 -13.06 13.50 6.23
CA VAL A 52 -14.47 13.29 6.51
C VAL A 52 -14.72 12.06 7.37
N GLY A 53 -13.71 11.56 8.03
CA GLY A 53 -13.88 10.46 8.95
C GLY A 53 -14.04 9.09 8.31
N LYS A 54 -13.86 8.98 7.02
CA LYS A 54 -13.88 7.69 6.35
C LYS A 54 -12.47 7.22 6.12
N TYR A 55 -12.24 5.96 6.43
CA TYR A 55 -10.93 5.36 6.26
C TYR A 55 -10.98 4.41 5.08
N GLN A 56 -10.16 4.66 4.10
CA GLN A 56 -10.10 3.83 2.91
C GLN A 56 -8.68 3.34 2.72
N ASP A 57 -8.55 2.10 2.29
CA ASP A 57 -7.24 1.55 1.97
C ASP A 57 -6.80 2.04 0.61
N TYR A 58 -5.51 2.23 0.46
CA TYR A 58 -4.92 2.54 -0.84
C TYR A 58 -4.24 1.29 -1.36
N ILE A 59 -4.58 0.90 -2.57
CA ILE A 59 -3.97 -0.24 -3.23
C ILE A 59 -3.15 0.27 -4.39
N ILE A 60 -1.85 0.01 -4.34
CA ILE A 60 -0.91 0.50 -5.33
C ILE A 60 -0.37 -0.71 -6.09
N PRO A 61 -0.60 -0.79 -7.41
CA PRO A 61 -0.06 -1.89 -8.19
C PRO A 61 1.46 -1.96 -8.09
N TRP A 62 1.98 -3.17 -8.07
CA TRP A 62 3.42 -3.38 -7.96
C TRP A 62 4.19 -2.67 -9.07
N GLU A 63 3.59 -2.59 -10.27
CA GLU A 63 4.22 -1.94 -11.41
C GLU A 63 4.42 -0.44 -11.22
N LYS A 64 3.73 0.16 -10.30
CA LYS A 64 3.86 1.59 -10.02
C LYS A 64 5.01 1.91 -9.09
N ILE A 65 5.68 0.91 -8.57
CA ILE A 65 6.83 1.13 -7.71
C ILE A 65 8.04 1.38 -8.58
N ASP A 66 8.63 2.55 -8.43
CA ASP A 66 9.80 2.94 -9.19
C ASP A 66 11.09 2.53 -8.50
N LEU A 67 11.11 2.63 -7.18
CA LEU A 67 12.34 2.39 -6.44
C LEU A 67 11.99 1.95 -5.02
N ILE A 68 12.70 0.95 -4.54
CA ILE A 68 12.64 0.56 -3.13
C ILE A 68 13.98 0.93 -2.51
N GLY A 69 13.96 1.97 -1.69
CA GLY A 69 15.15 2.44 -1.02
C GLY A 69 15.29 1.85 0.36
N GLU A 70 16.19 2.40 1.13
CA GLU A 70 16.45 1.93 2.48
C GLU A 70 15.31 2.21 3.43
N ASP A 71 14.79 3.42 3.36
CA ASP A 71 13.73 3.87 4.26
C ASP A 71 12.45 4.24 3.55
N THR A 72 12.45 4.25 2.22
CA THR A 72 11.33 4.74 1.44
C THR A 72 11.06 3.84 0.25
N VAL A 73 9.82 3.92 -0.21
CA VAL A 73 9.41 3.31 -1.48
C VAL A 73 8.86 4.44 -2.34
N ILE A 74 9.45 4.61 -3.50
CA ILE A 74 9.03 5.68 -4.41
C ILE A 74 8.09 5.09 -5.45
N ILE A 75 6.91 5.66 -5.56
CA ILE A 75 5.95 5.25 -6.57
C ILE A 75 5.86 6.31 -7.66
N SER A 76 5.35 5.90 -8.82
CA SER A 76 5.22 6.81 -9.95
C SER A 76 4.23 7.93 -9.62
N CYS A 77 4.14 8.89 -10.53
CA CYS A 77 3.47 10.16 -10.27
C CYS A 77 1.98 10.11 -10.01
N GLN A 78 1.37 8.98 -10.13
CA GLN A 78 -0.07 8.88 -9.94
C GLN A 78 -0.40 8.76 -8.46
N THR A 79 -1.32 9.61 -8.01
CA THR A 79 -1.86 9.48 -6.66
C THR A 79 -2.70 8.22 -6.61
N PRO A 80 -2.48 7.34 -5.64
CA PRO A 80 -3.29 6.14 -5.54
C PRO A 80 -4.74 6.47 -5.26
N LYS A 81 -5.63 5.71 -5.85
CA LYS A 81 -7.05 5.89 -5.60
C LYS A 81 -7.41 5.12 -4.35
N PRO A 82 -8.20 5.74 -3.46
CA PRO A 82 -8.66 5.01 -2.29
C PRO A 82 -9.64 3.93 -2.70
N VAL A 83 -9.60 2.84 -1.95
CA VAL A 83 -10.49 1.71 -2.16
C VAL A 83 -11.29 1.50 -0.91
N LYS A 84 -12.60 1.38 -1.06
CA LYS A 84 -13.48 1.16 0.09
C LYS A 84 -13.13 -0.15 0.77
N LYS A 85 -13.12 -0.11 2.08
CA LYS A 85 -12.94 -1.33 2.85
C LYS A 85 -14.16 -2.23 2.64
N PRO A 86 -13.98 -3.54 2.55
CA PRO A 86 -15.11 -4.44 2.40
C PRO A 86 -16.02 -4.36 3.63
N LYS A 87 -17.31 -4.49 3.39
CA LYS A 87 -18.28 -4.45 4.48
C LYS A 87 -18.16 -5.65 5.38
N LYS A 88 -17.72 -6.76 4.84
CA LYS A 88 -17.54 -7.99 5.61
C LYS A 88 -16.05 -8.29 5.68
N PRO A 89 -15.59 -8.81 6.83
CA PRO A 89 -14.20 -9.24 6.91
C PRO A 89 -13.96 -10.35 5.92
N ARG A 90 -13.04 -10.15 5.04
CA ARG A 90 -12.74 -11.16 4.03
C ARG A 90 -12.20 -12.44 4.62
N PHE A 91 -11.55 -12.30 5.73
CA PHE A 91 -10.81 -13.42 6.26
C PHE A 91 -11.62 -14.25 7.24
N GLY A 92 -12.44 -13.60 8.03
CA GLY A 92 -13.19 -14.29 9.05
C GLY A 92 -14.07 -15.36 8.52
N ALA A 93 -14.59 -15.19 7.33
CA ALA A 93 -15.53 -16.16 6.77
C ALA A 93 -14.83 -17.33 6.09
N LYS A 94 -13.55 -17.23 5.81
CA LYS A 94 -12.86 -18.19 4.97
C LYS A 94 -11.91 -19.08 5.73
N PHE A 95 -11.49 -18.61 6.82
CA PHE A 95 -10.50 -19.33 7.59
C PHE A 95 -11.07 -19.70 8.94
#